data_eb90a9bfab16c540992b768cebbd2e13
#
_entry.id   eb90a9bfab16c540992b768cebbd2e13
#
_cell.length_a   1.000
_cell.length_b   1.000
_cell.length_c   1.000
_cell.angle_alpha   90.00
_cell.angle_beta   90.00
_cell.angle_gamma   90.00
#
_symmetry.space_group_name_H-M   'P 1'
#
loop_
_entity.id
_entity.type
_entity.pdbx_description
1 polymer ?
#
loop_
_entity_poly.entity_id
_entity_poly.type
_entity_poly.pdbx_seq_one_letter_code
_entity_poly.pdbx_strand_id
1 'polypeptide(L)'
;MDISEYILDHIEPEGEYLYRLYRATNIHTIHGRMASGHLQGRLLKMLVRMARPKNILEVGTFSGYSAICLAEGLEEGGKVYTFEINDEMEDFTRPWIENSSVGDKIDFRIGDANVLAPQLGITFDMAFIDGDKRTYLDTFNMVMQILRPGGFIIADNTLWDGHVTDRSEERR
;
A
#
# COMPACT_ATOMS: atom_id res chain seq x y z
N MET A 1 13.42 21.22 16.67
CA MET A 1 12.65 20.59 15.57
C MET A 1 13.63 19.75 14.78
N ASP A 2 13.42 18.46 14.75
CA ASP A 2 14.24 17.62 13.88
C ASP A 2 13.74 17.67 12.42
N ILE A 3 14.47 17.06 11.51
CA ILE A 3 14.10 17.11 10.06
C ILE A 3 12.76 16.40 9.79
N SER A 4 12.43 15.36 10.53
CA SER A 4 11.19 14.60 10.36
C SER A 4 9.99 15.43 10.82
N GLU A 5 10.10 16.12 11.96
CA GLU A 5 9.08 17.05 12.44
C GLU A 5 8.86 18.18 11.43
N TYR A 6 9.95 18.76 10.91
CA TYR A 6 9.85 19.80 9.90
C TYR A 6 9.09 19.33 8.65
N ILE A 7 9.40 18.14 8.14
CA ILE A 7 8.72 17.58 6.97
C ILE A 7 7.23 17.40 7.24
N LEU A 8 6.87 16.80 8.38
CA LEU A 8 5.48 16.55 8.74
C LEU A 8 4.65 17.84 8.89
N ASP A 9 5.28 18.91 9.37
CA ASP A 9 4.63 20.22 9.51
C ASP A 9 4.41 20.95 8.18
N HIS A 10 5.12 20.53 7.10
CA HIS A 10 5.11 21.22 5.80
C HIS A 10 4.48 20.42 4.65
N ILE A 11 4.10 19.17 4.87
CA ILE A 11 3.36 18.37 3.91
C ILE A 11 1.84 18.50 4.10
N GLU A 12 1.04 17.97 3.15
CA GLU A 12 -0.41 17.92 3.27
C GLU A 12 -0.80 17.23 4.60
N PRO A 13 -1.69 17.84 5.42
CA PRO A 13 -2.11 17.26 6.70
C PRO A 13 -2.65 15.84 6.54
N GLU A 14 -2.35 14.98 7.51
CA GLU A 14 -2.85 13.60 7.55
C GLU A 14 -4.38 13.53 7.57
N GLY A 15 -5.01 14.43 8.30
CA GLY A 15 -6.44 14.42 8.55
C GLY A 15 -6.83 13.50 9.71
N GLU A 16 -7.95 13.85 10.34
CA GLU A 16 -8.43 13.18 11.57
C GLU A 16 -8.67 11.67 11.36
N TYR A 17 -9.20 11.28 10.20
CA TYR A 17 -9.53 9.88 9.94
C TYR A 17 -8.30 8.98 9.90
N LEU A 18 -7.29 9.37 9.13
CA LEU A 18 -6.04 8.60 9.00
C LEU A 18 -5.24 8.62 10.31
N TYR A 19 -5.21 9.75 11.02
CA TYR A 19 -4.61 9.82 12.34
C TYR A 19 -5.24 8.82 13.32
N ARG A 20 -6.57 8.73 13.35
CA ARG A 20 -7.29 7.77 14.19
C ARG A 20 -7.03 6.32 13.76
N LEU A 21 -6.99 6.05 12.47
CA LEU A 21 -6.62 4.73 11.95
C LEU A 21 -5.21 4.35 12.38
N TYR A 22 -4.23 5.23 12.17
CA TYR A 22 -2.84 5.00 12.56
C TYR A 22 -2.71 4.73 14.07
N ARG A 23 -3.39 5.53 14.88
CA ARG A 23 -3.43 5.34 16.33
C ARG A 23 -4.09 3.99 16.71
N ALA A 24 -5.23 3.66 16.12
CA ALA A 24 -5.92 2.40 16.36
C ALA A 24 -5.05 1.19 15.97
N THR A 25 -4.35 1.26 14.83
CA THR A 25 -3.41 0.24 14.38
C THR A 25 -2.33 0.00 15.44
N ASN A 26 -1.73 1.06 15.98
CA ASN A 26 -0.69 0.92 17.00
C ASN A 26 -1.20 0.38 18.35
N ILE A 27 -2.48 0.57 18.67
CA ILE A 27 -3.08 0.11 19.92
C ILE A 27 -3.57 -1.34 19.82
N HIS A 28 -4.12 -1.72 18.66
CA HIS A 28 -4.88 -2.97 18.52
C HIS A 28 -4.19 -4.05 17.70
N THR A 29 -3.04 -3.76 17.06
CA THR A 29 -2.28 -4.74 16.29
C THR A 29 -0.91 -4.99 16.90
N ILE A 30 -0.39 -6.20 16.71
CA ILE A 30 0.93 -6.60 17.26
C ILE A 30 2.07 -5.82 16.59
N HIS A 31 1.91 -5.49 15.32
CA HIS A 31 2.95 -4.85 14.50
C HIS A 31 2.53 -3.46 14.01
N GLY A 32 1.91 -2.64 14.88
CA GLY A 32 1.37 -1.33 14.50
C GLY A 32 2.36 -0.42 13.75
N ARG A 33 3.67 -0.57 14.00
CA ARG A 33 4.73 0.18 13.29
C ARG A 33 4.88 -0.17 11.80
N MET A 34 4.21 -1.23 11.32
CA MET A 34 4.19 -1.59 9.89
C MET A 34 3.25 -0.71 9.07
N ALA A 35 2.37 0.07 9.72
CA ALA A 35 1.52 1.02 8.99
C ALA A 35 2.37 2.13 8.36
N SER A 36 2.07 2.46 7.11
CA SER A 36 2.83 3.42 6.29
C SER A 36 3.00 4.80 6.95
N GLY A 37 1.97 5.30 7.65
CA GLY A 37 2.00 6.59 8.34
C GLY A 37 1.91 7.81 7.43
N HIS A 38 1.95 8.99 8.04
CA HIS A 38 1.60 10.27 7.41
C HIS A 38 2.48 10.59 6.19
N LEU A 39 3.80 10.55 6.32
CA LEU A 39 4.73 10.93 5.24
C LEU A 39 4.57 10.01 4.02
N GLN A 40 4.61 8.71 4.24
CA GLN A 40 4.49 7.74 3.14
C GLN A 40 3.10 7.80 2.50
N GLY A 41 2.05 7.92 3.31
CA GLY A 41 0.69 8.05 2.80
C GLY A 41 0.50 9.28 1.90
N ARG A 42 1.06 10.43 2.28
CA ARG A 42 1.00 11.64 1.42
C ARG A 42 1.84 11.50 0.16
N LEU A 43 2.99 10.83 0.25
CA LEU A 43 3.81 10.50 -0.93
C LEU A 43 3.04 9.60 -1.91
N LEU A 44 2.42 8.53 -1.44
CA LEU A 44 1.60 7.64 -2.27
C LEU A 44 0.46 8.39 -2.95
N LYS A 45 -0.30 9.19 -2.20
CA LYS A 45 -1.36 10.06 -2.75
C LYS A 45 -0.84 11.00 -3.83
N MET A 46 0.30 11.64 -3.62
CA MET A 46 0.94 12.53 -4.59
C MET A 46 1.32 11.78 -5.88
N LEU A 47 1.94 10.61 -5.75
CA LEU A 47 2.32 9.79 -6.90
C LEU A 47 1.11 9.34 -7.72
N VAL A 48 0.02 8.96 -7.05
CA VAL A 48 -1.25 8.62 -7.73
C VAL A 48 -1.80 9.82 -8.49
N ARG A 49 -1.82 11.02 -7.88
CA ARG A 49 -2.27 12.24 -8.57
C ARG A 49 -1.42 12.60 -9.78
N MET A 50 -0.10 12.37 -9.71
CA MET A 50 0.81 12.62 -10.83
C MET A 50 0.63 11.63 -11.97
N ALA A 51 0.47 10.34 -11.65
CA ALA A 51 0.40 9.25 -12.61
C ALA A 51 -1.00 9.03 -13.19
N ARG A 52 -2.05 9.44 -12.47
CA ARG A 52 -3.47 9.28 -12.82
C ARG A 52 -3.84 7.86 -13.25
N PRO A 53 -3.49 6.84 -12.46
CA PRO A 53 -3.87 5.46 -12.75
C PRO A 53 -5.38 5.28 -12.60
N LYS A 54 -5.96 4.36 -13.37
CA LYS A 54 -7.34 3.90 -13.17
C LYS A 54 -7.38 2.71 -12.21
N ASN A 55 -6.49 1.75 -12.41
CA ASN A 55 -6.42 0.53 -11.61
C ASN A 55 -5.09 0.47 -10.88
N ILE A 56 -5.15 0.47 -9.55
CA ILE A 56 -3.99 0.28 -8.68
C ILE A 56 -4.08 -1.10 -8.04
N LEU A 57 -3.00 -1.87 -8.12
CA LEU A 57 -2.80 -3.07 -7.32
C LEU A 57 -2.01 -2.72 -6.07
N GLU A 58 -2.49 -3.14 -4.92
CA GLU A 58 -1.72 -3.12 -3.68
C GLU A 58 -1.57 -4.54 -3.13
N VAL A 59 -0.34 -4.91 -2.79
CA VAL A 59 0.01 -6.19 -2.17
C VAL A 59 0.52 -5.94 -0.76
N GLY A 60 -0.29 -6.32 0.24
CA GLY A 60 -0.11 -6.01 1.65
C GLY A 60 -1.00 -4.84 2.09
N THR A 61 -2.23 -5.15 2.49
CA THR A 61 -3.20 -4.13 2.96
C THR A 61 -2.93 -3.71 4.40
N PHE A 62 -2.58 -4.68 5.24
CA PHE A 62 -2.46 -4.54 6.68
C PHE A 62 -3.66 -3.80 7.28
N SER A 63 -3.48 -2.59 7.80
CA SER A 63 -4.57 -1.79 8.40
C SER A 63 -5.41 -1.00 7.39
N GLY A 64 -5.05 -0.99 6.11
CA GLY A 64 -5.72 -0.22 5.06
C GLY A 64 -5.28 1.24 4.95
N TYR A 65 -4.26 1.67 5.69
CA TYR A 65 -3.79 3.05 5.69
C TYR A 65 -3.29 3.49 4.30
N SER A 66 -2.40 2.72 3.70
CA SER A 66 -1.88 2.96 2.34
C SER A 66 -2.98 2.87 1.28
N ALA A 67 -3.86 1.86 1.38
CA ALA A 67 -5.01 1.71 0.48
C ALA A 67 -5.90 2.98 0.43
N ILE A 68 -6.20 3.55 1.61
CA ILE A 68 -6.98 4.79 1.70
C ILE A 68 -6.20 5.96 1.09
N CYS A 69 -4.89 6.09 1.37
CA CYS A 69 -4.06 7.15 0.80
C CYS A 69 -3.97 7.05 -0.73
N LEU A 70 -3.82 5.85 -1.28
CA LEU A 70 -3.85 5.60 -2.73
C LEU A 70 -5.19 6.00 -3.32
N ALA A 71 -6.30 5.59 -2.68
CA ALA A 71 -7.66 5.89 -3.13
C ALA A 71 -7.99 7.40 -3.09
N GLU A 72 -7.47 8.13 -2.09
CA GLU A 72 -7.59 9.60 -2.03
C GLU A 72 -6.90 10.32 -3.21
N GLY A 73 -5.90 9.70 -3.82
CA GLY A 73 -5.21 10.23 -5.00
C GLY A 73 -5.95 9.98 -6.31
N LEU A 74 -6.84 8.98 -6.37
CA LEU A 74 -7.53 8.57 -7.57
C LEU A 74 -8.56 9.57 -8.07
N GLU A 75 -8.62 9.74 -9.38
CA GLU A 75 -9.72 10.43 -10.07
C GLU A 75 -11.03 9.62 -9.97
N GLU A 76 -12.13 10.21 -10.46
CA GLU A 76 -13.41 9.52 -10.55
C GLU A 76 -13.31 8.29 -11.45
N GLY A 77 -13.91 7.17 -11.00
CA GLY A 77 -13.88 5.88 -11.71
C GLY A 77 -12.57 5.09 -11.55
N GLY A 78 -11.58 5.63 -10.82
CA GLY A 78 -10.39 4.87 -10.44
C GLY A 78 -10.65 3.91 -9.28
N LYS A 79 -9.87 2.83 -9.17
CA LYS A 79 -10.02 1.81 -8.14
C LYS A 79 -8.70 1.25 -7.65
N VAL A 80 -8.61 1.01 -6.34
CA VAL A 80 -7.54 0.26 -5.67
C VAL A 80 -8.04 -1.16 -5.41
N TYR A 81 -7.28 -2.14 -5.83
CA TYR A 81 -7.47 -3.56 -5.51
C TYR A 81 -6.37 -3.95 -4.54
N THR A 82 -6.73 -4.19 -3.30
CA THR A 82 -5.78 -4.46 -2.23
C THR A 82 -5.98 -5.84 -1.62
N PHE A 83 -4.88 -6.52 -1.33
CA PHE A 83 -4.88 -7.90 -0.87
C PHE A 83 -4.11 -8.04 0.44
N GLU A 84 -4.75 -8.72 1.40
CA GLU A 84 -4.16 -9.09 2.68
C GLU A 84 -4.14 -10.61 2.82
N ILE A 85 -2.96 -11.16 3.08
CA ILE A 85 -2.81 -12.61 3.24
C ILE A 85 -3.21 -13.09 4.62
N ASN A 86 -3.10 -12.22 5.64
CA ASN A 86 -3.47 -12.53 7.01
C ASN A 86 -4.96 -12.23 7.23
N ASP A 87 -5.78 -13.26 7.31
CA ASP A 87 -7.23 -13.16 7.50
C ASP A 87 -7.63 -12.61 8.89
N GLU A 88 -6.74 -12.72 9.90
CA GLU A 88 -6.98 -12.11 11.22
C GLU A 88 -7.09 -10.56 11.15
N MET A 89 -6.57 -9.94 10.10
CA MET A 89 -6.67 -8.50 9.89
C MET A 89 -8.03 -8.06 9.34
N GLU A 90 -8.86 -8.96 8.83
CA GLU A 90 -10.13 -8.61 8.17
C GLU A 90 -11.06 -7.80 9.07
N ASP A 91 -11.31 -8.29 10.27
CA ASP A 91 -12.24 -7.67 11.23
C ASP A 91 -11.79 -6.27 11.67
N PHE A 92 -10.47 -6.04 11.70
CA PHE A 92 -9.92 -4.71 11.97
C PHE A 92 -9.97 -3.81 10.73
N THR A 93 -9.50 -4.28 9.60
CA THR A 93 -9.22 -3.46 8.42
C THR A 93 -10.49 -3.09 7.64
N ARG A 94 -11.40 -4.04 7.45
CA ARG A 94 -12.62 -3.83 6.65
C ARG A 94 -13.46 -2.65 7.11
N PRO A 95 -13.79 -2.50 8.41
CA PRO A 95 -14.56 -1.35 8.87
C PRO A 95 -13.87 0.01 8.64
N TRP A 96 -12.53 0.07 8.72
CA TRP A 96 -11.79 1.29 8.45
C TRP A 96 -11.83 1.66 6.96
N ILE A 97 -11.75 0.69 6.06
CA ILE A 97 -11.87 0.94 4.62
C ILE A 97 -13.29 1.40 4.29
N GLU A 98 -14.30 0.64 4.70
CA GLU A 98 -15.71 0.88 4.35
C GLU A 98 -16.25 2.21 4.90
N ASN A 99 -15.80 2.63 6.08
CA ASN A 99 -16.20 3.92 6.67
C ASN A 99 -15.34 5.11 6.24
N SER A 100 -14.33 4.90 5.39
CA SER A 100 -13.55 6.00 4.84
C SER A 100 -14.33 6.74 3.76
N SER A 101 -13.98 8.01 3.52
CA SER A 101 -14.59 8.83 2.45
C SER A 101 -14.32 8.32 1.04
N VAL A 102 -13.43 7.32 0.89
CA VAL A 102 -12.99 6.74 -0.38
C VAL A 102 -13.17 5.22 -0.43
N GLY A 103 -13.95 4.65 0.51
CA GLY A 103 -14.15 3.21 0.62
C GLY A 103 -14.77 2.58 -0.63
N ASP A 104 -15.61 3.33 -1.34
CA ASP A 104 -16.21 2.91 -2.62
C ASP A 104 -15.17 2.71 -3.74
N LYS A 105 -14.00 3.34 -3.62
CA LYS A 105 -12.87 3.19 -4.55
C LYS A 105 -11.94 2.02 -4.20
N ILE A 106 -12.19 1.28 -3.12
CA ILE A 106 -11.30 0.23 -2.63
C ILE A 106 -12.00 -1.13 -2.71
N ASP A 107 -11.37 -2.08 -3.39
CA ASP A 107 -11.74 -3.50 -3.41
C ASP A 107 -10.76 -4.25 -2.51
N PHE A 108 -11.16 -4.49 -1.27
CA PHE A 108 -10.35 -5.18 -0.26
C PHE A 108 -10.65 -6.68 -0.24
N ARG A 109 -9.62 -7.48 -0.40
CA ARG A 109 -9.71 -8.95 -0.46
C ARG A 109 -8.72 -9.62 0.47
N ILE A 110 -9.18 -10.66 1.15
CA ILE A 110 -8.33 -11.57 1.92
C ILE A 110 -7.83 -12.68 1.00
N GLY A 111 -6.53 -12.92 1.03
CA GLY A 111 -5.84 -13.99 0.33
C GLY A 111 -4.55 -13.56 -0.36
N ASP A 112 -3.88 -14.55 -0.97
CA ASP A 112 -2.61 -14.32 -1.66
C ASP A 112 -2.83 -13.53 -2.97
N ALA A 113 -2.25 -12.34 -3.04
CA ALA A 113 -2.28 -11.48 -4.21
C ALA A 113 -1.71 -12.18 -5.46
N ASN A 114 -0.66 -13.01 -5.30
CA ASN A 114 -0.04 -13.72 -6.42
C ASN A 114 -1.01 -14.69 -7.11
N VAL A 115 -2.01 -15.17 -6.37
CA VAL A 115 -3.05 -16.06 -6.88
C VAL A 115 -4.27 -15.28 -7.35
N LEU A 116 -4.73 -14.34 -6.54
CA LEU A 116 -6.04 -13.69 -6.74
C LEU A 116 -6.00 -12.54 -7.74
N ALA A 117 -4.91 -11.74 -7.78
CA ALA A 117 -4.86 -10.58 -8.66
C ALA A 117 -4.92 -10.95 -10.16
N PRO A 118 -4.21 -11.98 -10.66
CA PRO A 118 -4.35 -12.41 -12.06
C PRO A 118 -5.76 -12.88 -12.42
N GLN A 119 -6.50 -13.47 -11.47
CA GLN A 119 -7.86 -13.97 -11.71
C GLN A 119 -8.89 -12.85 -11.93
N LEU A 120 -8.56 -11.61 -11.57
CA LEU A 120 -9.44 -10.47 -11.82
C LEU A 120 -9.61 -10.17 -13.31
N GLY A 121 -8.64 -10.57 -14.15
CA GLY A 121 -8.65 -10.24 -15.58
C GLY A 121 -8.50 -8.74 -15.84
N ILE A 122 -7.94 -7.99 -14.89
CA ILE A 122 -7.75 -6.53 -14.93
C ILE A 122 -6.31 -6.24 -15.33
N THR A 123 -6.12 -5.25 -16.19
CA THR A 123 -4.80 -4.65 -16.43
C THR A 123 -4.62 -3.47 -15.50
N PHE A 124 -3.51 -3.49 -14.76
CA PHE A 124 -3.18 -2.45 -13.78
C PHE A 124 -2.29 -1.37 -14.40
N ASP A 125 -2.45 -0.14 -13.90
CA ASP A 125 -1.63 1.01 -14.30
C ASP A 125 -0.47 1.26 -13.34
N MET A 126 -0.68 0.89 -12.08
CA MET A 126 0.26 1.07 -10.99
C MET A 126 0.16 -0.11 -10.02
N ALA A 127 1.29 -0.50 -9.45
CA ALA A 127 1.33 -1.46 -8.34
C ALA A 127 2.13 -0.89 -7.16
N PHE A 128 1.63 -1.11 -5.94
CA PHE A 128 2.34 -0.88 -4.69
C PHE A 128 2.58 -2.22 -4.00
N ILE A 129 3.84 -2.58 -3.81
CA ILE A 129 4.25 -3.86 -3.21
C ILE A 129 4.83 -3.58 -1.84
N ASP A 130 4.10 -3.99 -0.80
CA ASP A 130 4.48 -3.89 0.61
C ASP A 130 4.08 -5.15 1.40
N GLY A 131 4.15 -6.30 0.75
CA GLY A 131 3.87 -7.60 1.35
C GLY A 131 5.10 -8.27 1.98
N ASP A 132 5.03 -9.60 2.13
CA ASP A 132 6.12 -10.42 2.67
C ASP A 132 7.35 -10.34 1.75
N LYS A 133 8.47 -9.91 2.32
CA LYS A 133 9.73 -9.71 1.59
C LYS A 133 10.29 -11.00 0.98
N ARG A 134 9.95 -12.16 1.54
CA ARG A 134 10.37 -13.48 1.02
C ARG A 134 9.72 -13.81 -0.32
N THR A 135 8.58 -13.22 -0.64
CA THR A 135 7.84 -13.44 -1.88
C THR A 135 7.97 -12.29 -2.89
N TYR A 136 8.84 -11.31 -2.64
CA TYR A 136 8.96 -10.10 -3.45
C TYR A 136 9.25 -10.38 -4.92
N LEU A 137 10.14 -11.33 -5.22
CA LEU A 137 10.48 -11.67 -6.59
C LEU A 137 9.29 -12.31 -7.32
N ASP A 138 8.56 -13.19 -6.66
CA ASP A 138 7.37 -13.84 -7.21
C ASP A 138 6.27 -12.80 -7.44
N THR A 139 6.06 -11.90 -6.47
CA THR A 139 5.11 -10.79 -6.58
C THR A 139 5.50 -9.84 -7.72
N PHE A 140 6.77 -9.48 -7.84
CA PHE A 140 7.25 -8.65 -8.95
C PHE A 140 6.98 -9.32 -10.31
N ASN A 141 7.29 -10.60 -10.44
CA ASN A 141 7.06 -11.35 -11.68
C ASN A 141 5.57 -11.46 -12.02
N MET A 142 4.71 -11.66 -11.02
CA MET A 142 3.26 -11.65 -11.18
C MET A 142 2.77 -10.28 -11.65
N VAL A 143 3.19 -9.20 -10.99
CA VAL A 143 2.80 -7.83 -11.34
C VAL A 143 3.21 -7.49 -12.76
N MET A 144 4.42 -7.87 -13.20
CA MET A 144 4.90 -7.64 -14.57
C MET A 144 4.02 -8.29 -15.65
N GLN A 145 3.25 -9.32 -15.31
CA GLN A 145 2.34 -9.98 -16.26
C GLN A 145 0.99 -9.27 -16.40
N ILE A 146 0.58 -8.52 -15.40
CA ILE A 146 -0.74 -7.86 -15.34
C ILE A 146 -0.66 -6.33 -15.35
N LEU A 147 0.56 -5.77 -15.31
CA LEU A 147 0.79 -4.33 -15.42
C LEU A 147 0.87 -3.94 -16.91
N ARG A 148 0.22 -2.83 -17.30
CA ARG A 148 0.30 -2.34 -18.66
C ARG A 148 1.70 -1.84 -19.02
N PRO A 149 2.08 -1.85 -20.32
CA PRO A 149 3.27 -1.12 -20.77
C PRO A 149 3.19 0.36 -20.39
N GLY A 150 4.27 0.90 -19.79
CA GLY A 150 4.32 2.26 -19.29
C GLY A 150 3.65 2.46 -17.93
N GLY A 151 3.15 1.39 -17.30
CA GLY A 151 2.81 1.38 -15.88
C GLY A 151 4.06 1.39 -15.00
N PHE A 152 3.90 1.57 -13.71
CA PHE A 152 5.03 1.59 -12.78
C PHE A 152 4.73 0.87 -11.48
N ILE A 153 5.81 0.43 -10.83
CA ILE A 153 5.77 -0.30 -9.57
C ILE A 153 6.46 0.56 -8.51
N ILE A 154 5.85 0.66 -7.34
CA ILE A 154 6.45 1.15 -6.11
C ILE A 154 6.66 -0.07 -5.22
N ALA A 155 7.89 -0.31 -4.78
CA ALA A 155 8.22 -1.39 -3.88
C ALA A 155 8.81 -0.82 -2.59
N ASP A 156 8.22 -1.15 -1.45
CA ASP A 156 8.68 -0.66 -0.15
C ASP A 156 9.79 -1.55 0.43
N ASN A 157 10.58 -0.99 1.34
CA ASN A 157 11.67 -1.64 2.10
C ASN A 157 12.75 -2.29 1.22
N THR A 158 12.97 -1.79 0.01
CA THR A 158 13.95 -2.36 -0.93
C THR A 158 15.41 -2.21 -0.47
N LEU A 159 15.68 -1.35 0.50
CA LEU A 159 17.02 -1.22 1.12
C LEU A 159 17.30 -2.29 2.19
N TRP A 160 16.28 -3.04 2.62
CA TRP A 160 16.40 -4.14 3.56
C TRP A 160 17.31 -3.82 4.75
N ASP A 161 17.02 -2.74 5.48
CA ASP A 161 17.80 -2.24 6.62
C ASP A 161 19.31 -2.07 6.34
N GLY A 162 19.65 -1.81 5.07
CA GLY A 162 21.02 -1.64 4.60
C GLY A 162 21.72 -2.93 4.14
N HIS A 163 21.11 -4.10 4.32
CA HIS A 163 21.67 -5.39 3.88
C HIS A 163 21.87 -5.49 2.37
N VAL A 164 21.16 -4.69 1.60
CA VAL A 164 21.31 -4.62 0.13
C VAL A 164 22.76 -4.30 -0.30
N THR A 165 23.58 -3.72 0.58
CA THR A 165 24.99 -3.43 0.30
C THR A 165 25.93 -4.58 0.70
N ASP A 166 25.42 -5.61 1.37
CA ASP A 166 26.22 -6.76 1.80
C ASP A 166 26.20 -7.84 0.72
N ARG A 167 27.34 -7.98 0.01
CA ARG A 167 27.50 -8.98 -1.04
C ARG A 167 27.31 -10.42 -0.59
N SER A 168 27.44 -10.71 0.71
CA SER A 168 27.20 -12.05 1.26
C SER A 168 25.72 -12.43 1.23
N GLU A 169 24.82 -11.44 1.15
CA GLU A 169 23.37 -11.62 1.13
C GLU A 169 22.78 -11.71 -0.31
N GLU A 170 23.58 -11.42 -1.34
CA GLU A 170 23.12 -11.45 -2.76
C GLU A 170 22.64 -12.83 -3.26
N ARG A 171 22.82 -13.88 -2.48
CA ARG A 171 22.53 -15.28 -2.87
C ARG A 171 21.49 -15.97 -2.01
N ARG A 172 20.75 -15.23 -1.20
CA ARG A 172 19.73 -15.81 -0.32
C ARG A 172 18.31 -15.62 -0.84
#